data_b7d0280bb0181cb604eac42aab5a14f0
#
_entry.id   b7d0280bb0181cb604eac42aab5a14f0
#
_cell.length_a   1.000
_cell.length_b   1.000
_cell.length_c   1.000
_cell.angle_alpha   90.00
_cell.angle_beta   90.00
_cell.angle_gamma   90.00
#
_symmetry.space_group_name_H-M   'P 1'
#
loop_
_entity.id
_entity.type
_entity.pdbx_description
1 polymer ?
#
loop_
_entity_poly.entity_id
_entity_poly.type
_entity_poly.pdbx_seq_one_letter_code
_entity_poly.pdbx_strand_id
1 'polypeptide(L)'
;MQYEDPMRQEAARKTVPMDELQEKALVSLAKEGNFSPSKDEEDHAFLLQLLFWFKQSFRWVNAPPCDSCGRETFNVGMGTALPSEIKFGANRVEIYRCNYCSSTTRFPRYNDPYKLLETRKGRCGEWANCFTFYCRSFGYEARLILDFTDHVWTECFSNLYGRWMHLDPCEGVYDNPLLYEKGWNKKLDYVIAISKDGVRDVTKRYTRKWHEVLSRRIITSEDTVSAILSSITGKYRSGLSIDGLTALENRDKKESEELSKAAYLEVDTSISLPGRQSGSVEWRKARLELSQVESLACSSCPARKCVDAHVSKIYDALSALLSHFCDGDIPKERVIEVFDSLKCLMQNLKDAKFKSRRATLDKKTQLVFEEIFPSVERLLCAMSLKAELGTDGKCSVTTVRNAVHTSLALPVAMDVVDEILSNYKSNAVCTKGHQFPRGNRLCSGSVLASGEQLPIGIATAAFDGIRSSKWEEPDGAKGCWIIYKMLDGQTCELDSYDLMSANDVPERDPMDWVLEGSTDGGSTWNTIDARSSVIFDSRFYRKTFTVDKRYKANAFRFRFLRVRESNGNPRFQIGSIDLYGKST
;
A
#
# COMPACT_ATOMS: atom_id res chain seq x y z
N MET A 1 11.51 17.89 26.17
CA MET A 1 10.30 17.27 25.56
C MET A 1 10.64 15.87 25.13
N GLN A 2 9.78 14.90 25.42
CA GLN A 2 10.10 13.47 25.23
C GLN A 2 10.38 13.08 23.77
N TYR A 3 9.79 13.77 22.78
CA TYR A 3 10.00 13.49 21.36
C TYR A 3 11.34 13.99 20.81
N GLU A 4 11.98 14.95 21.47
CA GLU A 4 13.18 15.62 20.95
C GLU A 4 14.48 15.08 21.59
N ASP A 5 14.39 14.05 22.44
CA ASP A 5 15.56 13.42 23.04
C ASP A 5 16.31 12.56 21.98
N PRO A 6 17.59 12.90 21.66
CA PRO A 6 18.33 12.22 20.61
C PRO A 6 18.53 10.71 20.86
N MET A 7 18.71 10.32 22.13
CA MET A 7 18.92 8.91 22.49
C MET A 7 17.66 8.09 22.28
N ARG A 8 16.51 8.66 22.67
CA ARG A 8 15.19 8.04 22.43
C ARG A 8 14.87 7.95 20.95
N GLN A 9 15.17 8.99 20.17
CA GLN A 9 14.98 9.01 18.72
C GLN A 9 15.85 7.95 18.03
N GLU A 10 17.11 7.79 18.45
CA GLU A 10 17.98 6.74 17.91
C GLU A 10 17.45 5.34 18.22
N ALA A 11 16.93 5.13 19.43
CA ALA A 11 16.29 3.87 19.80
C ALA A 11 15.04 3.60 18.91
N ALA A 12 14.22 4.61 18.64
CA ALA A 12 13.08 4.47 17.74
C ALA A 12 13.52 4.08 16.31
N ARG A 13 14.52 4.77 15.74
CA ARG A 13 15.05 4.45 14.40
C ARG A 13 15.53 3.02 14.28
N LYS A 14 16.18 2.47 15.31
CA LYS A 14 16.67 1.07 15.33
C LYS A 14 15.57 0.02 15.28
N THR A 15 14.32 0.37 15.61
CA THR A 15 13.19 -0.56 15.55
C THR A 15 12.53 -0.65 14.17
N VAL A 16 12.92 0.22 13.25
CA VAL A 16 12.31 0.34 11.91
C VAL A 16 13.19 -0.35 10.86
N PRO A 17 12.63 -1.19 9.98
CA PRO A 17 13.38 -1.82 8.89
C PRO A 17 13.65 -0.80 7.76
N MET A 18 14.62 0.08 7.97
CA MET A 18 14.92 1.24 7.13
C MET A 18 15.10 0.90 5.65
N ASP A 19 15.96 -0.11 5.37
CA ASP A 19 16.27 -0.51 3.99
C ASP A 19 15.00 -0.97 3.24
N GLU A 20 14.13 -1.72 3.93
CA GLU A 20 12.86 -2.22 3.37
C GLU A 20 11.89 -1.07 3.08
N LEU A 21 11.73 -0.13 4.02
CA LEU A 21 10.81 0.99 3.83
C LEU A 21 11.31 1.97 2.75
N GLN A 22 12.62 2.20 2.66
CA GLN A 22 13.20 3.00 1.57
C GLN A 22 12.99 2.34 0.21
N GLU A 23 13.20 1.03 0.10
CA GLU A 23 12.92 0.27 -1.11
C GLU A 23 11.44 0.40 -1.51
N LYS A 24 10.52 0.15 -0.58
CA LYS A 24 9.07 0.27 -0.81
C LYS A 24 8.65 1.67 -1.23
N ALA A 25 9.24 2.70 -0.64
CA ALA A 25 8.98 4.10 -1.00
C ALA A 25 9.38 4.39 -2.46
N LEU A 26 10.59 4.02 -2.84
CA LEU A 26 11.08 4.22 -4.20
C LEU A 26 10.34 3.36 -5.23
N VAL A 27 9.98 2.13 -4.87
CA VAL A 27 9.16 1.24 -5.72
C VAL A 27 7.75 1.84 -5.92
N SER A 28 7.14 2.43 -4.89
CA SER A 28 5.83 3.07 -5.04
C SER A 28 5.86 4.24 -6.02
N LEU A 29 6.89 5.09 -5.95
CA LEU A 29 7.10 6.19 -6.90
C LEU A 29 7.37 5.68 -8.32
N ALA A 30 8.18 4.64 -8.45
CA ALA A 30 8.48 4.05 -9.75
C ALA A 30 7.25 3.41 -10.41
N LYS A 31 6.33 2.81 -9.64
CA LYS A 31 5.04 2.31 -10.13
C LYS A 31 4.15 3.42 -10.70
N GLU A 32 4.34 4.66 -10.29
CA GLU A 32 3.68 5.85 -10.85
C GLU A 32 4.48 6.48 -12.01
N GLY A 33 5.60 5.85 -12.40
CA GLY A 33 6.46 6.29 -13.50
C GLY A 33 7.58 7.26 -13.07
N ASN A 34 7.72 7.56 -11.78
CA ASN A 34 8.78 8.44 -11.27
C ASN A 34 10.00 7.61 -10.83
N PHE A 35 11.00 7.48 -11.72
CA PHE A 35 12.25 6.77 -11.47
C PHE A 35 13.40 7.66 -10.97
N SER A 36 13.19 8.96 -10.92
CA SER A 36 14.17 9.95 -10.46
C SER A 36 13.49 10.98 -9.56
N PRO A 37 12.94 10.54 -8.43
CA PRO A 37 12.20 11.42 -7.53
C PRO A 37 13.12 12.49 -6.91
N SER A 38 12.53 13.64 -6.62
CA SER A 38 13.12 14.65 -5.78
C SER A 38 13.20 14.18 -4.33
N LYS A 39 14.01 14.85 -3.51
CA LYS A 39 14.13 14.52 -2.08
C LYS A 39 12.79 14.64 -1.35
N ASP A 40 11.98 15.64 -1.67
CA ASP A 40 10.67 15.85 -1.04
C ASP A 40 9.67 14.75 -1.41
N GLU A 41 9.72 14.24 -2.66
CA GLU A 41 8.91 13.08 -3.08
C GLU A 41 9.37 11.79 -2.39
N GLU A 42 10.70 11.57 -2.26
CA GLU A 42 11.23 10.42 -1.50
C GLU A 42 10.81 10.47 -0.03
N ASP A 43 10.97 11.63 0.62
CA ASP A 43 10.60 11.81 2.03
C ASP A 43 9.09 11.64 2.24
N HIS A 44 8.27 12.15 1.32
CA HIS A 44 6.83 11.93 1.34
C HIS A 44 6.48 10.44 1.21
N ALA A 45 7.03 9.76 0.21
CA ALA A 45 6.80 8.33 -0.01
C ALA A 45 7.27 7.48 1.19
N PHE A 46 8.43 7.82 1.77
CA PHE A 46 8.92 7.15 2.98
C PHE A 46 7.98 7.34 4.18
N LEU A 47 7.46 8.55 4.40
CA LEU A 47 6.49 8.83 5.46
C LEU A 47 5.24 7.94 5.33
N LEU A 48 4.74 7.73 4.10
CA LEU A 48 3.60 6.84 3.87
C LEU A 48 3.96 5.37 4.17
N GLN A 49 5.14 4.91 3.78
CA GLN A 49 5.59 3.55 4.12
C GLN A 49 5.80 3.37 5.62
N LEU A 50 6.27 4.39 6.32
CA LEU A 50 6.38 4.39 7.79
C LEU A 50 5.00 4.27 8.45
N LEU A 51 3.98 4.97 7.94
CA LEU A 51 2.59 4.86 8.41
C LEU A 51 2.05 3.44 8.22
N PHE A 52 2.22 2.86 7.03
CA PHE A 52 1.73 1.51 6.72
C PHE A 52 2.46 0.43 7.52
N TRP A 53 3.77 0.55 7.68
CA TRP A 53 4.54 -0.33 8.55
C TRP A 53 4.09 -0.23 10.00
N PHE A 54 3.89 0.98 10.52
CA PHE A 54 3.42 1.20 11.88
C PHE A 54 2.05 0.56 12.10
N LYS A 55 1.12 0.74 11.16
CA LYS A 55 -0.21 0.11 11.19
C LYS A 55 -0.15 -1.41 11.35
N GLN A 56 0.84 -2.06 10.74
CA GLN A 56 1.03 -3.50 10.81
C GLN A 56 1.79 -3.95 12.06
N SER A 57 2.69 -3.12 12.59
CA SER A 57 3.59 -3.46 13.69
C SER A 57 3.06 -3.12 15.07
N PHE A 58 2.04 -2.27 15.17
CA PHE A 58 1.41 -1.87 16.42
C PHE A 58 0.03 -2.54 16.55
N ARG A 59 -0.38 -2.91 17.79
CA ARG A 59 -1.61 -3.68 18.02
C ARG A 59 -2.69 -2.85 18.71
N TRP A 60 -3.88 -2.86 18.15
CA TRP A 60 -5.06 -2.32 18.83
C TRP A 60 -5.53 -3.26 19.93
N VAL A 61 -5.87 -2.71 21.11
CA VAL A 61 -6.33 -3.48 22.27
C VAL A 61 -7.74 -3.03 22.66
N ASN A 62 -8.73 -3.86 22.40
CA ASN A 62 -10.07 -3.72 22.97
C ASN A 62 -10.08 -4.22 24.42
N ALA A 63 -9.63 -5.46 24.62
CA ALA A 63 -9.34 -6.09 25.89
C ALA A 63 -8.03 -6.89 25.75
N PRO A 64 -7.09 -6.80 26.71
CA PRO A 64 -5.87 -7.58 26.67
C PRO A 64 -6.19 -9.07 26.91
N PRO A 65 -5.47 -10.02 26.28
CA PRO A 65 -5.58 -11.42 26.64
C PRO A 65 -5.12 -11.65 28.08
N CYS A 66 -5.62 -12.71 28.70
CA CYS A 66 -5.23 -13.10 30.05
C CYS A 66 -3.74 -13.43 30.14
N ASP A 67 -3.02 -12.79 31.06
CA ASP A 67 -1.58 -13.02 31.26
C ASP A 67 -1.25 -14.47 31.69
N SER A 68 -2.22 -15.18 32.32
CA SER A 68 -2.03 -16.54 32.81
C SER A 68 -2.35 -17.63 31.78
N CYS A 69 -3.43 -17.48 30.98
CA CYS A 69 -3.90 -18.53 30.07
C CYS A 69 -4.11 -18.09 28.62
N GLY A 70 -3.83 -16.82 28.28
CA GLY A 70 -3.95 -16.27 26.94
C GLY A 70 -5.39 -16.08 26.42
N ARG A 71 -6.42 -16.45 27.20
CA ARG A 71 -7.83 -16.38 26.79
C ARG A 71 -8.43 -15.00 27.01
N GLU A 72 -9.67 -14.83 26.55
CA GLU A 72 -10.41 -13.57 26.60
C GLU A 72 -10.63 -13.07 28.04
N THR A 73 -10.61 -11.74 28.16
CA THR A 73 -10.84 -11.03 29.41
C THR A 73 -11.91 -9.97 29.24
N PHE A 74 -12.51 -9.53 30.33
CA PHE A 74 -13.45 -8.42 30.36
C PHE A 74 -13.00 -7.37 31.40
N ASN A 75 -13.34 -6.12 31.15
CA ASN A 75 -12.99 -5.00 31.99
C ASN A 75 -13.78 -5.08 33.31
N VAL A 76 -13.09 -4.98 34.46
CA VAL A 76 -13.69 -4.95 35.80
C VAL A 76 -13.48 -3.61 36.50
N GLY A 77 -12.92 -2.63 35.80
CA GLY A 77 -12.76 -1.28 36.34
C GLY A 77 -11.32 -0.77 36.28
N MET A 78 -11.04 0.21 37.11
CA MET A 78 -9.74 0.87 37.20
C MET A 78 -8.96 0.36 38.39
N GLY A 79 -7.67 0.18 38.22
CA GLY A 79 -6.72 -0.18 39.27
C GLY A 79 -5.84 0.99 39.67
N THR A 80 -5.25 0.91 40.85
CA THR A 80 -4.22 1.84 41.31
C THR A 80 -2.94 1.60 40.48
N ALA A 81 -2.36 2.66 39.94
CA ALA A 81 -1.12 2.58 39.17
C ALA A 81 0.06 2.23 40.09
N LEU A 82 0.92 1.34 39.67
CA LEU A 82 2.14 0.96 40.36
C LEU A 82 3.26 1.98 40.08
N PRO A 83 4.25 2.14 40.98
CA PRO A 83 5.40 3.03 40.73
C PRO A 83 6.14 2.72 39.40
N SER A 84 6.25 1.45 39.05
CA SER A 84 6.83 0.99 37.77
C SER A 84 6.01 1.40 36.52
N GLU A 85 4.71 1.59 36.66
CA GLU A 85 3.79 2.04 35.62
C GLU A 85 3.77 3.56 35.54
N ILE A 86 3.72 4.25 36.67
CA ILE A 86 3.77 5.72 36.79
C ILE A 86 5.06 6.28 36.16
N LYS A 87 6.20 5.61 36.33
CA LYS A 87 7.48 5.98 35.75
C LYS A 87 7.40 6.21 34.24
N PHE A 88 6.49 5.51 33.55
CA PHE A 88 6.25 5.63 32.11
C PHE A 88 4.92 6.35 31.80
N GLY A 89 4.44 7.19 32.71
CA GLY A 89 3.27 8.02 32.52
C GLY A 89 1.93 7.28 32.50
N ALA A 90 1.87 6.03 32.99
CA ALA A 90 0.63 5.29 33.11
C ALA A 90 -0.13 5.64 34.38
N ASN A 91 -0.73 6.83 34.41
CA ASN A 91 -1.57 7.26 35.52
C ASN A 91 -2.96 6.57 35.55
N ARG A 92 -3.34 5.96 34.43
CA ARG A 92 -4.57 5.20 34.23
C ARG A 92 -4.22 3.74 33.98
N VAL A 93 -4.75 2.83 34.79
CA VAL A 93 -4.56 1.39 34.67
C VAL A 93 -5.92 0.70 34.65
N GLU A 94 -6.26 0.05 33.59
CA GLU A 94 -7.48 -0.75 33.47
C GLU A 94 -7.23 -2.16 33.99
N ILE A 95 -8.17 -2.73 34.70
CA ILE A 95 -8.11 -4.10 35.24
C ILE A 95 -9.07 -4.98 34.44
N TYR A 96 -8.58 -6.11 34.03
CA TYR A 96 -9.34 -7.10 33.28
C TYR A 96 -9.33 -8.44 34.03
N ARG A 97 -10.45 -9.16 33.98
CA ARG A 97 -10.58 -10.49 34.55
C ARG A 97 -10.82 -11.52 33.46
N CYS A 98 -10.14 -12.64 33.57
CA CYS A 98 -10.31 -13.74 32.64
C CYS A 98 -11.63 -14.50 32.90
N ASN A 99 -12.40 -14.73 31.85
CA ASN A 99 -13.64 -15.52 31.93
C ASN A 99 -13.39 -16.99 32.27
N TYR A 100 -12.17 -17.50 32.02
CA TYR A 100 -11.85 -18.92 32.16
C TYR A 100 -11.11 -19.27 33.45
N CYS A 101 -9.98 -18.63 33.75
CA CYS A 101 -9.15 -18.92 34.91
C CYS A 101 -9.34 -17.93 36.07
N SER A 102 -10.21 -16.93 35.92
CA SER A 102 -10.48 -15.86 36.87
C SER A 102 -9.28 -14.98 37.27
N SER A 103 -8.12 -15.18 36.65
CA SER A 103 -6.94 -14.33 36.88
C SER A 103 -7.17 -12.91 36.38
N THR A 104 -6.49 -11.96 37.03
CA THR A 104 -6.54 -10.54 36.65
C THR A 104 -5.35 -10.18 35.77
N THR A 105 -5.62 -9.39 34.73
CA THR A 105 -4.63 -8.80 33.82
C THR A 105 -4.69 -7.29 33.96
N ARG A 106 -3.54 -6.64 34.03
CA ARG A 106 -3.41 -5.18 34.11
C ARG A 106 -3.16 -4.62 32.73
N PHE A 107 -3.81 -3.52 32.41
CA PHE A 107 -3.56 -2.78 31.17
C PHE A 107 -3.22 -1.32 31.49
N PRO A 108 -1.94 -1.03 31.77
CA PRO A 108 -1.46 0.33 31.97
C PRO A 108 -1.52 1.14 30.68
N ARG A 109 -2.14 2.32 30.73
CA ARG A 109 -2.25 3.25 29.62
C ARG A 109 -1.00 4.14 29.61
N TYR A 110 0.08 3.65 28.98
CA TYR A 110 1.36 4.34 28.95
C TYR A 110 1.32 5.59 28.08
N ASN A 111 1.84 6.71 28.62
CA ASN A 111 1.98 7.97 27.90
C ASN A 111 3.44 8.29 27.53
N ASP A 112 4.40 7.49 27.94
CA ASP A 112 5.79 7.60 27.51
C ASP A 112 5.98 6.93 26.14
N PRO A 113 6.28 7.69 25.06
CA PRO A 113 6.44 7.12 23.71
C PRO A 113 7.60 6.13 23.62
N TYR A 114 8.63 6.27 24.46
CA TYR A 114 9.75 5.33 24.53
C TYR A 114 9.29 3.95 25.05
N LYS A 115 8.42 3.92 26.08
CA LYS A 115 7.81 2.67 26.55
C LYS A 115 6.90 2.02 25.50
N LEU A 116 6.27 2.84 24.66
CA LEU A 116 5.41 2.35 23.58
C LEU A 116 6.19 1.66 22.44
N LEU A 117 7.48 1.99 22.24
CA LEU A 117 8.35 1.23 21.34
C LEU A 117 8.48 -0.24 21.74
N GLU A 118 8.50 -0.50 23.05
CA GLU A 118 8.60 -1.84 23.65
C GLU A 118 7.26 -2.57 23.61
N THR A 119 6.19 -1.93 24.10
CA THR A 119 4.89 -2.58 24.27
C THR A 119 4.12 -2.77 22.96
N ARG A 120 4.27 -1.87 21.99
CA ARG A 120 3.65 -1.87 20.66
C ARG A 120 2.16 -2.19 20.66
N LYS A 121 1.45 -1.72 21.68
CA LYS A 121 0.01 -1.96 21.82
C LYS A 121 -0.69 -0.81 22.56
N GLY A 122 -1.96 -0.59 22.22
CA GLY A 122 -2.76 0.44 22.86
C GLY A 122 -4.03 0.75 22.09
N ARG A 123 -4.61 1.91 22.38
CA ARG A 123 -5.71 2.53 21.61
C ARG A 123 -5.23 3.81 20.93
N CYS A 124 -6.15 4.63 20.46
CA CYS A 124 -5.81 5.81 19.65
C CYS A 124 -4.75 6.71 20.29
N GLY A 125 -4.79 6.95 21.61
CA GLY A 125 -3.82 7.77 22.32
C GLY A 125 -2.40 7.22 22.23
N GLU A 126 -2.21 5.94 22.54
CA GLU A 126 -0.91 5.27 22.46
C GLU A 126 -0.42 5.18 21.00
N TRP A 127 -1.34 4.89 20.06
CA TRP A 127 -1.03 4.81 18.63
C TRP A 127 -0.50 6.14 18.09
N ALA A 128 -1.26 7.21 18.27
CA ALA A 128 -0.88 8.53 17.77
C ALA A 128 0.38 9.07 18.46
N ASN A 129 0.50 8.90 19.79
CA ASN A 129 1.67 9.32 20.55
C ASN A 129 2.95 8.63 20.03
N CYS A 130 2.91 7.30 19.88
CA CYS A 130 4.05 6.53 19.39
C CYS A 130 4.39 6.87 17.93
N PHE A 131 3.38 7.01 17.07
CA PHE A 131 3.59 7.34 15.67
C PHE A 131 4.14 8.76 15.48
N THR A 132 3.63 9.75 16.22
CA THR A 132 4.19 11.12 16.21
C THR A 132 5.67 11.12 16.62
N PHE A 133 6.01 10.29 17.62
CA PHE A 133 7.41 10.13 18.04
C PHE A 133 8.27 9.51 16.93
N TYR A 134 7.79 8.50 16.20
CA TYR A 134 8.49 7.97 15.04
C TYR A 134 8.70 9.06 13.97
N CYS A 135 7.68 9.82 13.61
CA CYS A 135 7.80 10.91 12.65
C CYS A 135 8.88 11.92 13.09
N ARG A 136 8.88 12.33 14.37
CA ARG A 136 9.93 13.23 14.92
C ARG A 136 11.31 12.59 14.88
N SER A 137 11.41 11.28 15.14
CA SER A 137 12.67 10.54 15.12
C SER A 137 13.31 10.45 13.73
N PHE A 138 12.50 10.53 12.68
CA PHE A 138 12.95 10.58 11.28
C PHE A 138 13.08 11.99 10.72
N GLY A 139 12.99 13.03 11.58
CA GLY A 139 13.22 14.42 11.21
C GLY A 139 12.01 15.13 10.61
N TYR A 140 10.84 14.48 10.54
CA TYR A 140 9.63 15.17 10.09
C TYR A 140 9.17 16.21 11.09
N GLU A 141 8.76 17.38 10.61
CA GLU A 141 7.97 18.30 11.42
C GLU A 141 6.60 17.65 11.65
N ALA A 142 6.41 17.12 12.86
CA ALA A 142 5.21 16.38 13.24
C ALA A 142 4.61 16.93 14.53
N ARG A 143 3.28 16.79 14.63
CA ARG A 143 2.52 17.23 15.79
C ARG A 143 1.39 16.25 16.13
N LEU A 144 1.08 16.15 17.41
CA LEU A 144 -0.02 15.37 17.92
C LEU A 144 -1.31 16.18 17.81
N ILE A 145 -2.37 15.56 17.31
CA ILE A 145 -3.69 16.18 17.19
C ILE A 145 -4.62 15.57 18.21
N LEU A 146 -5.20 16.40 19.07
CA LEU A 146 -6.16 16.03 20.07
C LEU A 146 -7.56 16.53 19.69
N ASP A 147 -8.46 15.62 19.43
CA ASP A 147 -9.88 15.88 19.26
C ASP A 147 -10.62 15.65 20.60
N PHE A 148 -11.26 16.68 21.09
CA PHE A 148 -11.97 16.66 22.38
C PHE A 148 -13.21 15.75 22.35
N THR A 149 -13.65 15.33 21.18
CA THR A 149 -14.70 14.31 21.02
C THR A 149 -14.15 12.87 21.03
N ASP A 150 -12.97 12.68 21.64
CA ASP A 150 -12.35 11.38 21.95
C ASP A 150 -11.72 10.68 20.73
N HIS A 151 -10.76 11.37 20.08
CA HIS A 151 -9.82 10.74 19.16
C HIS A 151 -8.49 11.49 19.11
N VAL A 152 -7.43 10.80 18.68
CA VAL A 152 -6.08 11.37 18.60
C VAL A 152 -5.40 10.83 17.34
N TRP A 153 -4.72 11.72 16.62
CA TRP A 153 -3.95 11.35 15.41
C TRP A 153 -2.70 12.22 15.25
N THR A 154 -2.06 12.16 14.12
CA THR A 154 -0.82 12.87 13.82
C THR A 154 -1.01 13.79 12.62
N GLU A 155 -0.33 14.92 12.59
CA GLU A 155 -0.06 15.68 11.37
C GLU A 155 1.44 15.78 11.14
N CYS A 156 1.87 15.69 9.88
CA CYS A 156 3.22 16.01 9.45
C CYS A 156 3.21 17.15 8.42
N PHE A 157 4.17 18.06 8.52
CA PHE A 157 4.34 19.07 7.49
C PHE A 157 4.97 18.42 6.25
N SER A 158 4.29 18.49 5.13
CA SER A 158 4.79 18.00 3.85
C SER A 158 5.50 19.12 3.11
N ASN A 159 6.80 18.99 2.88
CA ASN A 159 7.55 19.93 2.03
C ASN A 159 7.07 19.84 0.58
N LEU A 160 6.70 18.64 0.12
CA LEU A 160 6.17 18.42 -1.23
C LEU A 160 4.91 19.25 -1.51
N TYR A 161 4.00 19.34 -0.52
CA TYR A 161 2.74 20.08 -0.67
C TYR A 161 2.76 21.47 -0.01
N GLY A 162 3.80 21.79 0.77
CA GLY A 162 3.94 23.05 1.50
C GLY A 162 2.88 23.28 2.58
N ARG A 163 2.27 22.21 3.12
CA ARG A 163 1.19 22.24 4.11
C ARG A 163 1.24 21.10 5.11
N TRP A 164 0.47 21.22 6.18
CA TRP A 164 0.24 20.13 7.12
C TRP A 164 -0.65 19.04 6.49
N MET A 165 -0.23 17.80 6.62
CA MET A 165 -0.91 16.63 6.11
C MET A 165 -1.42 15.76 7.27
N HIS A 166 -2.68 15.37 7.20
CA HIS A 166 -3.33 14.46 8.13
C HIS A 166 -2.79 13.03 8.00
N LEU A 167 -2.52 12.37 9.14
CA LEU A 167 -2.06 10.98 9.22
C LEU A 167 -2.74 10.31 10.42
N ASP A 168 -3.63 9.36 10.15
CA ASP A 168 -4.24 8.55 11.22
C ASP A 168 -3.60 7.15 11.26
N PRO A 169 -2.69 6.89 12.21
CA PRO A 169 -2.04 5.58 12.31
C PRO A 169 -3.01 4.45 12.71
N CYS A 170 -4.11 4.75 13.43
CA CYS A 170 -5.11 3.76 13.82
C CYS A 170 -5.86 3.20 12.61
N GLU A 171 -6.18 4.08 11.68
CA GLU A 171 -6.90 3.73 10.44
C GLU A 171 -5.95 3.37 9.29
N GLY A 172 -4.69 3.82 9.33
CA GLY A 172 -3.73 3.71 8.23
C GLY A 172 -4.07 4.64 7.07
N VAL A 173 -4.70 5.77 7.37
CA VAL A 173 -5.19 6.75 6.40
C VAL A 173 -4.34 8.01 6.45
N TYR A 174 -4.11 8.61 5.29
CA TYR A 174 -3.38 9.86 5.15
C TYR A 174 -4.15 10.83 4.25
N ASP A 175 -3.88 12.11 4.45
CA ASP A 175 -4.40 13.26 3.68
C ASP A 175 -5.92 13.25 3.46
N ASN A 176 -6.65 12.76 4.45
CA ASN A 176 -8.11 12.69 4.43
C ASN A 176 -8.72 13.30 5.71
N PRO A 177 -8.64 14.63 5.89
CA PRO A 177 -9.08 15.27 7.11
C PRO A 177 -10.60 15.19 7.37
N LEU A 178 -11.41 14.99 6.34
CA LEU A 178 -12.87 14.88 6.50
C LEU A 178 -13.35 13.49 6.93
N LEU A 179 -12.46 12.53 7.12
CA LEU A 179 -12.80 11.18 7.57
C LEU A 179 -13.69 11.18 8.81
N TYR A 180 -13.40 12.04 9.78
CA TYR A 180 -14.12 12.07 11.06
C TYR A 180 -15.53 12.66 10.93
N GLU A 181 -15.67 13.77 10.23
CA GLU A 181 -16.98 14.41 10.03
C GLU A 181 -17.87 13.61 9.08
N LYS A 182 -17.35 13.24 7.90
CA LYS A 182 -18.13 12.55 6.86
C LYS A 182 -18.21 11.04 7.08
N GLY A 183 -17.06 10.38 7.34
CA GLY A 183 -16.99 8.92 7.45
C GLY A 183 -17.55 8.41 8.78
N TRP A 184 -17.20 9.07 9.89
CA TRP A 184 -17.61 8.64 11.24
C TRP A 184 -18.81 9.39 11.79
N ASN A 185 -19.31 10.38 11.07
CA ASN A 185 -20.40 11.25 11.53
C ASN A 185 -20.11 11.94 12.88
N LYS A 186 -18.81 12.21 13.17
CA LYS A 186 -18.41 12.87 14.42
C LYS A 186 -18.89 14.32 14.46
N LYS A 187 -19.31 14.74 15.64
CA LYS A 187 -19.74 16.11 15.95
C LYS A 187 -18.58 16.85 16.61
N LEU A 188 -17.57 17.20 15.81
CA LEU A 188 -16.37 17.88 16.28
C LEU A 188 -16.69 19.19 17.00
N ASP A 189 -15.89 19.51 18.01
CA ASP A 189 -15.91 20.80 18.73
C ASP A 189 -14.50 21.44 18.71
N TYR A 190 -13.56 20.94 19.50
CA TYR A 190 -12.18 21.44 19.55
C TYR A 190 -11.22 20.37 19.03
N VAL A 191 -10.41 20.75 18.02
CA VAL A 191 -9.32 19.91 17.51
C VAL A 191 -8.03 20.73 17.62
N ILE A 192 -7.17 20.34 18.56
CA ILE A 192 -5.98 21.08 18.94
C ILE A 192 -4.72 20.34 18.49
N ALA A 193 -3.87 21.01 17.74
CA ALA A 193 -2.57 20.54 17.34
C ALA A 193 -1.53 20.93 18.41
N ILE A 194 -0.67 19.98 18.79
CA ILE A 194 0.37 20.12 19.81
C ILE A 194 1.71 19.76 19.18
N SER A 195 2.59 20.74 19.01
CA SER A 195 3.93 20.59 18.44
C SER A 195 5.03 20.97 19.44
N LYS A 196 6.29 20.79 19.03
CA LYS A 196 7.45 21.25 19.82
C LYS A 196 7.52 22.76 19.96
N ASP A 197 6.92 23.51 19.03
CA ASP A 197 7.02 24.96 18.89
C ASP A 197 5.70 25.70 19.15
N GLY A 198 4.67 24.99 19.64
CA GLY A 198 3.43 25.62 20.07
C GLY A 198 2.20 24.74 19.95
N VAL A 199 1.07 25.37 20.21
CA VAL A 199 -0.26 24.77 20.14
C VAL A 199 -1.18 25.61 19.25
N ARG A 200 -2.09 24.94 18.53
CA ARG A 200 -2.98 25.63 17.58
C ARG A 200 -4.32 24.94 17.45
N ASP A 201 -5.38 25.72 17.31
CA ASP A 201 -6.69 25.20 16.89
C ASP A 201 -6.68 24.95 15.37
N VAL A 202 -6.90 23.70 14.99
CA VAL A 202 -6.91 23.25 13.60
C VAL A 202 -8.26 22.66 13.18
N THR A 203 -9.30 22.87 13.97
CA THR A 203 -10.63 22.29 13.78
C THR A 203 -11.18 22.56 12.37
N LYS A 204 -10.92 23.74 11.80
CA LYS A 204 -11.37 24.11 10.46
C LYS A 204 -10.83 23.22 9.34
N ARG A 205 -9.69 22.53 9.54
CA ARG A 205 -9.19 21.52 8.58
C ARG A 205 -10.09 20.30 8.51
N TYR A 206 -10.70 19.93 9.65
CA TYR A 206 -11.43 18.68 9.83
C TYR A 206 -12.94 18.80 9.68
N THR A 207 -13.45 19.97 9.34
CA THR A 207 -14.88 20.23 9.15
C THR A 207 -15.16 21.09 7.92
N ARG A 208 -16.34 20.91 7.34
CA ARG A 208 -16.98 21.83 6.37
C ARG A 208 -18.25 22.45 6.95
N LYS A 209 -18.54 22.17 8.22
CA LYS A 209 -19.73 22.64 8.93
C LYS A 209 -19.35 23.56 10.09
N TRP A 210 -18.50 24.56 9.82
CA TRP A 210 -17.95 25.43 10.86
C TRP A 210 -19.00 26.11 11.72
N HIS A 211 -20.13 26.51 11.15
CA HIS A 211 -21.25 27.09 11.89
C HIS A 211 -21.86 26.11 12.92
N GLU A 212 -21.95 24.82 12.59
CA GLU A 212 -22.39 23.79 13.53
C GLU A 212 -21.35 23.54 14.63
N VAL A 213 -20.05 23.63 14.31
CA VAL A 213 -18.97 23.52 15.30
C VAL A 213 -19.07 24.63 16.32
N LEU A 214 -19.25 25.88 15.89
CA LEU A 214 -19.41 27.03 16.79
C LEU A 214 -20.58 26.86 17.77
N SER A 215 -21.69 26.27 17.34
CA SER A 215 -22.83 26.02 18.23
C SER A 215 -22.56 24.99 19.34
N ARG A 216 -21.55 24.13 19.14
CA ARG A 216 -21.11 23.13 20.12
C ARG A 216 -20.00 23.62 21.06
N ARG A 217 -19.33 24.73 20.72
CA ARG A 217 -18.24 25.33 21.50
C ARG A 217 -18.81 26.21 22.62
N ILE A 218 -19.26 25.56 23.69
CA ILE A 218 -19.93 26.22 24.81
C ILE A 218 -19.05 26.39 26.06
N ILE A 219 -17.80 25.87 26.03
CA ILE A 219 -16.90 25.88 27.21
C ILE A 219 -16.40 27.31 27.48
N THR A 220 -16.01 28.04 26.42
CA THR A 220 -15.51 29.41 26.50
C THR A 220 -15.60 30.12 25.14
N SER A 221 -15.33 31.44 25.09
CA SER A 221 -15.36 32.21 23.85
C SER A 221 -14.15 31.88 22.93
N GLU A 222 -14.33 32.07 21.63
CA GLU A 222 -13.24 31.90 20.65
C GLU A 222 -12.03 32.79 20.94
N ASP A 223 -12.25 34.02 21.41
CA ASP A 223 -11.18 34.95 21.80
C ASP A 223 -10.38 34.40 22.98
N THR A 224 -11.04 33.78 23.96
CA THR A 224 -10.38 33.16 25.12
C THR A 224 -9.56 31.95 24.69
N VAL A 225 -10.09 31.09 23.81
CA VAL A 225 -9.34 29.94 23.23
C VAL A 225 -8.09 30.46 22.52
N SER A 226 -8.24 31.43 21.63
CA SER A 226 -7.14 32.04 20.89
C SER A 226 -6.07 32.62 21.81
N ALA A 227 -6.46 33.38 22.85
CA ALA A 227 -5.55 33.95 23.82
C ALA A 227 -4.76 32.91 24.60
N ILE A 228 -5.43 31.82 25.04
CA ILE A 228 -4.79 30.72 25.77
C ILE A 228 -3.76 30.02 24.86
N LEU A 229 -4.14 29.65 23.63
CA LEU A 229 -3.25 28.96 22.70
C LEU A 229 -2.05 29.84 22.30
N SER A 230 -2.27 31.15 22.10
CA SER A 230 -1.20 32.14 21.82
C SER A 230 -0.25 32.27 23.01
N SER A 231 -0.76 32.33 24.24
CA SER A 231 0.06 32.38 25.45
C SER A 231 0.93 31.14 25.61
N ILE A 232 0.37 29.94 25.39
CA ILE A 232 1.12 28.70 25.46
C ILE A 232 2.20 28.67 24.35
N THR A 233 1.85 29.00 23.11
CA THR A 233 2.76 29.05 21.98
C THR A 233 3.91 30.04 22.23
N GLY A 234 3.63 31.22 22.77
CA GLY A 234 4.66 32.22 23.16
C GLY A 234 5.68 31.65 24.15
N LYS A 235 5.24 30.86 25.14
CA LYS A 235 6.15 30.18 26.08
C LYS A 235 7.06 29.15 25.39
N TYR A 236 6.57 28.41 24.45
CA TYR A 236 7.39 27.45 23.67
C TYR A 236 8.42 28.14 22.79
N ARG A 237 8.15 29.35 22.31
CA ARG A 237 8.98 30.11 21.39
C ARG A 237 9.93 31.11 22.08
N SER A 238 9.83 31.29 23.37
CA SER A 238 10.57 32.35 24.12
C SER A 238 12.10 32.28 24.04
N GLY A 239 12.68 31.15 23.62
CA GLY A 239 14.13 30.94 23.47
C GLY A 239 14.62 30.86 22.04
N LEU A 240 13.76 31.09 21.04
CA LEU A 240 14.13 30.94 19.63
C LEU A 240 14.84 32.22 19.10
N SER A 241 15.70 32.05 18.09
CA SER A 241 16.29 33.14 17.34
C SER A 241 15.23 33.93 16.55
N ILE A 242 15.55 35.18 16.19
CA ILE A 242 14.66 36.03 15.38
C ILE A 242 14.32 35.36 14.04
N ASP A 243 15.30 34.75 13.37
CA ASP A 243 15.09 34.04 12.10
C ASP A 243 14.17 32.83 12.29
N GLY A 244 14.36 32.08 13.39
CA GLY A 244 13.50 30.97 13.74
C GLY A 244 12.05 31.39 14.00
N LEU A 245 11.86 32.49 14.74
CA LEU A 245 10.53 33.07 14.98
C LEU A 245 9.86 33.52 13.68
N THR A 246 10.59 34.26 12.83
CA THR A 246 10.07 34.72 11.54
C THR A 246 9.66 33.57 10.64
N ALA A 247 10.45 32.48 10.59
CA ALA A 247 10.10 31.28 9.81
C ALA A 247 8.82 30.63 10.32
N LEU A 248 8.66 30.48 11.64
CA LEU A 248 7.46 29.95 12.26
C LEU A 248 6.24 30.84 12.05
N GLU A 249 6.37 32.16 12.16
CA GLU A 249 5.28 33.10 11.90
C GLU A 249 4.80 33.04 10.45
N ASN A 250 5.72 32.94 9.49
CA ASN A 250 5.38 32.77 8.08
C ASN A 250 4.64 31.45 7.82
N ARG A 251 5.09 30.34 8.43
CA ARG A 251 4.39 29.05 8.37
C ARG A 251 2.99 29.16 8.97
N ASP A 252 2.87 29.77 10.13
CA ASP A 252 1.59 29.93 10.83
C ASP A 252 0.61 30.84 10.08
N LYS A 253 1.11 31.86 9.39
CA LYS A 253 0.29 32.72 8.54
C LYS A 253 -0.29 31.94 7.36
N LYS A 254 0.56 31.17 6.66
CA LYS A 254 0.10 30.30 5.55
C LYS A 254 -0.95 29.30 6.03
N GLU A 255 -0.74 28.67 7.17
CA GLU A 255 -1.70 27.73 7.75
C GLU A 255 -3.02 28.43 8.13
N SER A 256 -2.98 29.65 8.66
CA SER A 256 -4.18 30.43 8.98
C SER A 256 -5.02 30.74 7.72
N GLU A 257 -4.34 31.07 6.62
CA GLU A 257 -4.98 31.31 5.33
C GLU A 257 -5.62 30.01 4.79
N GLU A 258 -4.91 28.87 4.89
CA GLU A 258 -5.43 27.55 4.52
C GLU A 258 -6.67 27.17 5.32
N LEU A 259 -6.61 27.29 6.65
CA LEU A 259 -7.71 26.97 7.56
C LEU A 259 -8.93 27.89 7.32
N SER A 260 -8.70 29.15 7.01
CA SER A 260 -9.78 30.09 6.69
C SER A 260 -10.48 29.71 5.39
N LYS A 261 -9.73 29.35 4.35
CA LYS A 261 -10.28 28.87 3.08
C LYS A 261 -11.03 27.54 3.25
N ALA A 262 -10.46 26.61 4.01
CA ALA A 262 -11.06 25.28 4.23
C ALA A 262 -12.47 25.36 4.84
N ALA A 263 -12.72 26.33 5.72
CA ALA A 263 -14.01 26.53 6.37
C ALA A 263 -15.15 26.91 5.41
N TYR A 264 -14.84 27.43 4.21
CA TYR A 264 -15.79 27.89 3.21
C TYR A 264 -15.82 27.05 1.93
N LEU A 265 -15.02 25.97 1.85
CA LEU A 265 -15.09 25.04 0.72
C LEU A 265 -16.43 24.30 0.73
N GLU A 266 -17.05 24.21 -0.42
CA GLU A 266 -18.26 23.41 -0.60
C GLU A 266 -17.98 21.93 -0.30
N VAL A 267 -19.00 21.28 0.26
CA VAL A 267 -18.96 19.85 0.55
C VAL A 267 -19.20 19.10 -0.75
N ASP A 268 -18.20 18.44 -1.28
CA ASP A 268 -18.42 17.45 -2.32
C ASP A 268 -19.23 16.28 -1.73
N THR A 269 -20.52 16.24 -2.07
CA THR A 269 -21.48 15.23 -1.58
C THR A 269 -21.30 13.88 -2.29
N SER A 270 -20.55 13.83 -3.39
CA SER A 270 -20.34 12.61 -4.18
C SER A 270 -19.35 11.65 -3.51
N ILE A 271 -18.46 12.12 -2.63
CA ILE A 271 -17.44 11.31 -1.98
C ILE A 271 -18.00 10.74 -0.67
N SER A 272 -18.19 9.42 -0.64
CA SER A 272 -18.47 8.67 0.58
C SER A 272 -17.14 8.25 1.25
N LEU A 273 -17.05 8.40 2.58
CA LEU A 273 -15.87 8.03 3.36
C LEU A 273 -16.22 6.87 4.30
N PRO A 274 -15.24 5.96 4.58
CA PRO A 274 -15.49 4.81 5.42
C PRO A 274 -15.77 5.21 6.85
N GLY A 275 -16.56 4.41 7.56
CA GLY A 275 -16.69 4.46 9.00
C GLY A 275 -15.41 4.02 9.70
N ARG A 276 -15.36 4.20 11.01
CA ARG A 276 -14.24 3.83 11.85
C ARG A 276 -13.94 2.32 11.75
N GLN A 277 -12.67 1.97 11.58
CA GLN A 277 -12.21 0.57 11.52
C GLN A 277 -11.61 0.11 12.85
N SER A 278 -10.97 1.01 13.59
CA SER A 278 -10.38 0.71 14.91
C SER A 278 -11.42 0.57 16.00
N GLY A 279 -11.22 -0.38 16.90
CA GLY A 279 -12.16 -0.69 18.00
C GLY A 279 -13.12 -1.84 17.69
N SER A 280 -13.81 -2.35 18.73
CA SER A 280 -14.83 -3.40 18.53
C SER A 280 -16.05 -2.86 17.79
N VAL A 281 -16.78 -3.75 17.10
CA VAL A 281 -17.99 -3.37 16.33
C VAL A 281 -19.04 -2.76 17.26
N GLU A 282 -19.25 -3.36 18.41
CA GLU A 282 -20.23 -2.90 19.43
C GLU A 282 -19.90 -1.50 19.93
N TRP A 283 -18.61 -1.24 20.21
CA TRP A 283 -18.14 0.06 20.66
C TRP A 283 -18.31 1.14 19.58
N ARG A 284 -17.95 0.83 18.32
CA ARG A 284 -18.15 1.74 17.19
C ARG A 284 -19.63 2.02 16.92
N LYS A 285 -20.48 0.99 17.01
CA LYS A 285 -21.93 1.09 16.85
C LYS A 285 -22.56 1.98 17.93
N ALA A 286 -22.15 1.82 19.18
CA ALA A 286 -22.63 2.65 20.30
C ALA A 286 -22.29 4.13 20.14
N ARG A 287 -21.23 4.45 19.38
CA ARG A 287 -20.78 5.83 19.08
C ARG A 287 -21.33 6.37 17.76
N LEU A 288 -22.09 5.58 17.02
CA LEU A 288 -22.60 5.90 15.67
C LEU A 288 -21.49 6.21 14.65
N GLU A 289 -20.29 5.63 14.84
CA GLU A 289 -19.10 5.82 14.00
C GLU A 289 -18.99 4.74 12.89
N LEU A 290 -20.02 3.92 12.69
CA LEU A 290 -20.14 3.03 11.54
C LEU A 290 -20.70 3.81 10.36
N SER A 291 -20.01 3.81 9.23
CA SER A 291 -20.60 4.30 7.97
C SER A 291 -21.79 3.41 7.57
N GLN A 292 -22.79 3.99 6.95
CA GLN A 292 -23.82 3.23 6.26
C GLN A 292 -23.33 2.64 4.92
N VAL A 293 -22.10 3.00 4.50
CA VAL A 293 -21.47 2.55 3.26
C VAL A 293 -20.24 1.73 3.61
N GLU A 294 -20.28 0.46 3.27
CA GLU A 294 -19.19 -0.50 3.56
C GLU A 294 -17.96 -0.36 2.64
N SER A 295 -17.99 0.48 1.62
CA SER A 295 -16.90 0.60 0.66
C SER A 295 -16.56 2.04 0.29
N LEU A 296 -15.26 2.30 0.09
CA LEU A 296 -14.75 3.43 -0.66
C LEU A 296 -15.00 3.17 -2.16
N ALA A 297 -16.22 3.37 -2.63
CA ALA A 297 -16.45 3.44 -4.06
C ALA A 297 -15.86 4.76 -4.57
N CYS A 298 -14.74 4.67 -5.26
CA CYS A 298 -14.25 5.80 -6.04
C CYS A 298 -15.15 5.94 -7.26
N SER A 299 -15.98 6.95 -7.29
CA SER A 299 -16.90 7.20 -8.40
C SER A 299 -16.19 7.62 -9.71
N SER A 300 -14.88 7.86 -9.67
CA SER A 300 -14.05 8.10 -10.85
C SER A 300 -12.62 7.60 -10.60
N CYS A 301 -12.29 6.44 -11.16
CA CYS A 301 -10.90 5.98 -11.22
C CYS A 301 -10.11 6.90 -12.16
N PRO A 302 -8.98 7.49 -11.75
CA PRO A 302 -8.15 8.27 -12.65
C PRO A 302 -7.48 7.37 -13.68
N ALA A 303 -7.28 7.87 -14.90
CA ALA A 303 -6.46 7.19 -15.89
C ALA A 303 -5.01 7.10 -15.36
N ARG A 304 -4.50 5.87 -15.22
CA ARG A 304 -3.15 5.61 -14.69
C ARG A 304 -2.25 5.07 -15.78
N LYS A 305 -1.01 5.57 -15.82
CA LYS A 305 0.02 5.00 -16.68
C LYS A 305 0.45 3.63 -16.14
N CYS A 306 0.51 2.63 -17.01
CA CYS A 306 0.98 1.30 -16.65
C CYS A 306 2.52 1.22 -16.75
N VAL A 307 3.18 0.83 -15.69
CA VAL A 307 4.64 0.63 -15.65
C VAL A 307 4.92 -0.87 -15.69
N ASP A 308 4.73 -1.47 -16.85
CA ASP A 308 4.78 -2.92 -17.05
C ASP A 308 5.73 -3.38 -18.17
N ALA A 309 6.56 -2.49 -18.72
CA ALA A 309 7.53 -2.83 -19.76
C ALA A 309 8.56 -3.89 -19.30
N HIS A 310 8.89 -3.93 -18.01
CA HIS A 310 9.77 -4.96 -17.44
C HIS A 310 9.09 -6.33 -17.45
N VAL A 311 7.76 -6.40 -17.27
CA VAL A 311 6.97 -7.65 -17.30
C VAL A 311 7.08 -8.28 -18.69
N SER A 312 6.84 -7.51 -19.75
CA SER A 312 6.98 -7.98 -21.13
C SER A 312 8.38 -8.52 -21.41
N LYS A 313 9.44 -7.77 -21.03
CA LYS A 313 10.84 -8.20 -21.23
C LYS A 313 11.17 -9.50 -20.47
N ILE A 314 10.66 -9.68 -19.26
CA ILE A 314 10.84 -10.91 -18.49
C ILE A 314 10.14 -12.08 -19.17
N TYR A 315 8.89 -11.88 -19.61
CA TYR A 315 8.12 -12.91 -20.32
C TYR A 315 8.81 -13.31 -21.63
N ASP A 316 9.29 -12.34 -22.42
CA ASP A 316 10.03 -12.62 -23.66
C ASP A 316 11.33 -13.39 -23.39
N ALA A 317 12.09 -13.04 -22.33
CA ALA A 317 13.33 -13.72 -21.99
C ALA A 317 13.08 -15.16 -21.52
N LEU A 318 12.09 -15.37 -20.64
CA LEU A 318 11.74 -16.71 -20.14
C LEU A 318 11.09 -17.58 -21.23
N SER A 319 10.25 -16.99 -22.11
CA SER A 319 9.68 -17.69 -23.25
C SER A 319 10.78 -18.17 -24.21
N ALA A 320 11.78 -17.33 -24.48
CA ALA A 320 12.93 -17.71 -25.33
C ALA A 320 13.77 -18.82 -24.68
N LEU A 321 13.96 -18.79 -23.35
CA LEU A 321 14.66 -19.84 -22.61
C LEU A 321 13.90 -21.18 -22.67
N LEU A 322 12.57 -21.15 -22.50
CA LEU A 322 11.73 -22.34 -22.62
C LEU A 322 11.73 -22.91 -24.05
N SER A 323 11.67 -22.06 -25.08
CA SER A 323 11.77 -22.48 -26.47
C SER A 323 13.11 -23.16 -26.75
N HIS A 324 14.22 -22.60 -26.25
CA HIS A 324 15.53 -23.21 -26.37
C HIS A 324 15.59 -24.63 -25.76
N PHE A 325 14.95 -24.86 -24.61
CA PHE A 325 14.87 -26.18 -24.01
C PHE A 325 14.01 -27.16 -24.79
N CYS A 326 12.89 -26.69 -25.35
CA CYS A 326 12.02 -27.52 -26.18
C CYS A 326 12.68 -27.91 -27.51
N ASP A 327 13.37 -26.95 -28.18
CA ASP A 327 14.02 -27.17 -29.46
C ASP A 327 15.29 -28.03 -29.32
N GLY A 328 15.97 -27.92 -28.17
CA GLY A 328 17.17 -28.70 -27.84
C GLY A 328 16.88 -30.09 -27.24
N ASP A 329 15.61 -30.46 -27.10
CA ASP A 329 15.17 -31.74 -26.49
C ASP A 329 15.81 -31.99 -25.12
N ILE A 330 15.96 -30.91 -24.31
CA ILE A 330 16.63 -30.92 -23.00
C ILE A 330 15.79 -31.71 -22.00
N PRO A 331 16.39 -32.68 -21.26
CA PRO A 331 15.66 -33.47 -20.26
C PRO A 331 14.98 -32.61 -19.20
N LYS A 332 13.76 -33.01 -18.81
CA LYS A 332 12.93 -32.32 -17.81
C LYS A 332 13.68 -32.02 -16.52
N GLU A 333 14.47 -32.97 -16.03
CA GLU A 333 15.27 -32.85 -14.80
C GLU A 333 16.29 -31.70 -14.92
N ARG A 334 16.89 -31.52 -16.10
CA ARG A 334 17.82 -30.44 -16.35
C ARG A 334 17.12 -29.10 -16.39
N VAL A 335 15.95 -29.01 -16.99
CA VAL A 335 15.12 -27.78 -16.99
C VAL A 335 14.77 -27.36 -15.56
N ILE A 336 14.35 -28.32 -14.73
CA ILE A 336 14.05 -28.08 -13.31
C ILE A 336 15.31 -27.57 -12.57
N GLU A 337 16.48 -28.19 -12.81
CA GLU A 337 17.75 -27.75 -12.19
C GLU A 337 18.10 -26.29 -12.54
N VAL A 338 17.94 -25.91 -13.79
CA VAL A 338 18.17 -24.52 -14.24
C VAL A 338 17.23 -23.55 -13.54
N PHE A 339 15.94 -23.83 -13.51
CA PHE A 339 14.98 -22.94 -12.88
C PHE A 339 15.08 -22.90 -11.36
N ASP A 340 15.43 -24.01 -10.70
CA ASP A 340 15.73 -24.01 -9.26
C ASP A 340 16.99 -23.17 -8.96
N SER A 341 18.02 -23.20 -9.83
CA SER A 341 19.21 -22.35 -9.71
C SER A 341 18.90 -20.87 -9.91
N LEU A 342 18.06 -20.53 -10.90
CA LEU A 342 17.57 -19.16 -11.11
C LEU A 342 16.75 -18.66 -9.91
N LYS A 343 15.88 -19.49 -9.35
CA LYS A 343 15.10 -19.17 -8.16
C LYS A 343 16.00 -18.89 -6.96
N CYS A 344 17.02 -19.71 -6.72
CA CYS A 344 18.00 -19.51 -5.65
C CYS A 344 18.75 -18.18 -5.82
N LEU A 345 19.22 -17.87 -7.03
CA LEU A 345 19.85 -16.58 -7.34
C LEU A 345 18.93 -15.40 -7.04
N MET A 346 17.68 -15.45 -7.51
CA MET A 346 16.70 -14.39 -7.29
C MET A 346 16.38 -14.21 -5.81
N GLN A 347 16.28 -15.29 -5.04
CA GLN A 347 16.09 -15.22 -3.61
C GLN A 347 17.27 -14.55 -2.90
N ASN A 348 18.51 -14.93 -3.24
CA ASN A 348 19.71 -14.29 -2.70
C ASN A 348 19.78 -12.79 -3.02
N LEU A 349 19.37 -12.40 -4.23
CA LEU A 349 19.28 -11.00 -4.63
C LEU A 349 18.18 -10.26 -3.85
N LYS A 350 17.03 -10.89 -3.60
CA LYS A 350 15.94 -10.33 -2.82
C LYS A 350 16.35 -10.07 -1.37
N ASP A 351 17.08 -11.01 -0.77
CA ASP A 351 17.53 -10.94 0.62
C ASP A 351 18.72 -10.00 0.83
N ALA A 352 19.40 -9.62 -0.27
CA ALA A 352 20.51 -8.67 -0.23
C ALA A 352 20.01 -7.23 0.02
N LYS A 353 20.85 -6.42 0.69
CA LYS A 353 20.56 -5.00 0.96
C LYS A 353 20.24 -4.26 -0.33
N PHE A 354 19.16 -3.50 -0.33
CA PHE A 354 18.62 -2.80 -1.49
C PHE A 354 19.68 -2.00 -2.27
N LYS A 355 20.43 -1.11 -1.60
CA LYS A 355 21.41 -0.23 -2.26
C LYS A 355 22.67 -0.92 -2.79
N SER A 356 22.96 -2.12 -2.29
CA SER A 356 24.16 -2.91 -2.64
C SER A 356 23.78 -4.32 -3.09
N ARG A 357 22.64 -4.47 -3.75
CA ARG A 357 22.08 -5.75 -4.15
C ARG A 357 23.05 -6.50 -5.06
N ARG A 358 23.56 -7.61 -4.54
CA ARG A 358 24.53 -8.47 -5.18
C ARG A 358 24.34 -9.92 -4.72
N ALA A 359 24.52 -10.86 -5.62
CA ALA A 359 24.60 -12.28 -5.29
C ALA A 359 25.81 -12.90 -5.99
N THR A 360 26.54 -13.78 -5.32
CA THR A 360 27.64 -14.56 -5.87
C THR A 360 27.13 -15.95 -6.19
N LEU A 361 27.40 -16.45 -7.40
CA LEU A 361 27.02 -17.79 -7.82
C LEU A 361 27.94 -18.81 -7.14
N ASP A 362 27.39 -19.90 -6.66
CA ASP A 362 28.17 -21.07 -6.31
C ASP A 362 28.69 -21.77 -7.58
N LYS A 363 29.68 -22.63 -7.43
CA LYS A 363 30.35 -23.28 -8.57
C LYS A 363 29.39 -24.12 -9.42
N LYS A 364 28.37 -24.73 -8.81
CA LYS A 364 27.39 -25.56 -9.51
C LYS A 364 26.48 -24.68 -10.35
N THR A 365 25.91 -23.63 -9.78
CA THR A 365 25.05 -22.65 -10.45
C THR A 365 25.81 -21.93 -11.57
N GLN A 366 27.09 -21.60 -11.37
CA GLN A 366 27.93 -20.99 -12.39
C GLN A 366 28.08 -21.90 -13.63
N LEU A 367 28.37 -23.19 -13.45
CA LEU A 367 28.45 -24.14 -14.56
C LEU A 367 27.14 -24.28 -15.34
N VAL A 368 26.02 -24.31 -14.62
CA VAL A 368 24.68 -24.33 -15.25
C VAL A 368 24.45 -23.09 -16.09
N PHE A 369 24.86 -21.92 -15.61
CA PHE A 369 24.66 -20.66 -16.33
C PHE A 369 25.58 -20.49 -17.52
N GLU A 370 26.83 -20.98 -17.47
CA GLU A 370 27.77 -20.93 -18.58
C GLU A 370 27.23 -21.65 -19.84
N GLU A 371 26.50 -22.76 -19.67
CA GLU A 371 25.91 -23.51 -20.78
C GLU A 371 24.76 -22.76 -21.48
N ILE A 372 23.99 -21.96 -20.74
CA ILE A 372 22.79 -21.28 -21.24
C ILE A 372 22.93 -19.76 -21.21
N PHE A 373 24.16 -19.27 -21.10
CA PHE A 373 24.47 -17.87 -20.80
C PHE A 373 23.73 -16.85 -21.68
N PRO A 374 23.63 -16.98 -23.02
CA PRO A 374 22.92 -15.97 -23.84
C PRO A 374 21.46 -15.78 -23.44
N SER A 375 20.78 -16.85 -23.06
CA SER A 375 19.38 -16.80 -22.63
C SER A 375 19.22 -16.26 -21.20
N VAL A 376 20.14 -16.63 -20.31
CA VAL A 376 20.19 -16.12 -18.93
C VAL A 376 20.57 -14.64 -18.92
N GLU A 377 21.51 -14.21 -19.76
CA GLU A 377 21.88 -12.79 -19.89
C GLU A 377 20.67 -11.91 -20.29
N ARG A 378 19.84 -12.37 -21.22
CA ARG A 378 18.61 -11.65 -21.59
C ARG A 378 17.67 -11.48 -20.38
N LEU A 379 17.52 -12.51 -19.57
CA LEU A 379 16.70 -12.46 -18.34
C LEU A 379 17.31 -11.51 -17.30
N LEU A 380 18.64 -11.59 -17.09
CA LEU A 380 19.34 -10.67 -16.19
C LEU A 380 19.16 -9.21 -16.64
N CYS A 381 19.35 -8.94 -17.93
CA CYS A 381 19.13 -7.61 -18.52
C CYS A 381 17.69 -7.13 -18.33
N ALA A 382 16.69 -8.02 -18.51
CA ALA A 382 15.28 -7.68 -18.27
C ALA A 382 15.02 -7.26 -16.80
N MET A 383 15.78 -7.79 -15.87
CA MET A 383 15.74 -7.44 -14.44
C MET A 383 16.71 -6.29 -14.06
N SER A 384 17.36 -5.65 -15.03
CA SER A 384 18.42 -4.64 -14.80
C SER A 384 19.59 -5.17 -13.97
N LEU A 385 19.98 -6.40 -14.22
CA LEU A 385 21.12 -7.10 -13.62
C LEU A 385 22.18 -7.39 -14.66
N LYS A 386 23.42 -7.56 -14.22
CA LYS A 386 24.56 -8.07 -15.00
C LYS A 386 25.36 -9.11 -14.23
N ALA A 387 25.89 -10.07 -14.95
CA ALA A 387 26.87 -11.01 -14.40
C ALA A 387 28.29 -10.49 -14.64
N GLU A 388 29.16 -10.61 -13.65
CA GLU A 388 30.56 -10.22 -13.71
C GLU A 388 31.44 -11.35 -13.15
N LEU A 389 32.45 -11.73 -13.93
CA LEU A 389 33.44 -12.68 -13.47
C LEU A 389 34.53 -11.95 -12.66
N GLY A 390 34.65 -12.30 -11.39
CA GLY A 390 35.68 -11.73 -10.53
C GLY A 390 37.08 -12.27 -10.83
N THR A 391 38.10 -11.59 -10.32
CA THR A 391 39.51 -12.02 -10.44
C THR A 391 39.79 -13.33 -9.70
N ASP A 392 38.90 -13.73 -8.80
CA ASP A 392 38.95 -15.01 -8.05
C ASP A 392 38.23 -16.16 -8.80
N GLY A 393 37.80 -15.93 -10.04
CA GLY A 393 37.05 -16.89 -10.86
C GLY A 393 35.61 -17.12 -10.47
N LYS A 394 35.08 -16.34 -9.51
CA LYS A 394 33.67 -16.42 -9.12
C LYS A 394 32.84 -15.46 -9.92
N CYS A 395 31.69 -15.95 -10.42
CA CYS A 395 30.71 -15.11 -11.06
C CYS A 395 29.80 -14.45 -10.01
N SER A 396 29.60 -13.16 -10.13
CA SER A 396 28.67 -12.40 -9.31
C SER A 396 27.67 -11.64 -10.17
N VAL A 397 26.43 -11.56 -9.68
CA VAL A 397 25.34 -10.81 -10.32
C VAL A 397 25.08 -9.55 -9.51
N THR A 398 25.08 -8.40 -10.20
CA THR A 398 24.93 -7.07 -9.58
C THR A 398 23.91 -6.24 -10.34
N THR A 399 23.38 -5.19 -9.73
CA THR A 399 22.48 -4.22 -10.38
C THR A 399 23.25 -3.33 -11.35
N VAL A 400 22.71 -3.08 -12.55
CA VAL A 400 23.33 -2.24 -13.59
C VAL A 400 22.97 -0.77 -13.46
N ARG A 401 21.75 -0.48 -13.04
CA ARG A 401 21.16 0.86 -12.95
C ARG A 401 20.68 1.11 -11.53
N ASN A 402 19.74 2.03 -11.37
CA ASN A 402 19.06 2.22 -10.12
C ASN A 402 18.42 0.88 -9.66
N ALA A 403 18.70 0.49 -8.41
CA ALA A 403 18.21 -0.75 -7.79
C ALA A 403 16.66 -0.90 -7.82
N VAL A 404 15.94 0.20 -8.00
CA VAL A 404 14.47 0.22 -8.11
C VAL A 404 13.98 -0.59 -9.31
N HIS A 405 14.69 -0.53 -10.46
CA HIS A 405 14.32 -1.35 -11.62
C HIS A 405 14.38 -2.85 -11.31
N THR A 406 15.41 -3.27 -10.58
CA THR A 406 15.53 -4.67 -10.12
C THR A 406 14.44 -5.00 -9.11
N SER A 407 14.09 -4.09 -8.19
CA SER A 407 13.04 -4.29 -7.19
C SER A 407 11.64 -4.41 -7.80
N LEU A 408 11.37 -3.75 -8.92
CA LEU A 408 10.14 -3.93 -9.70
C LEU A 408 10.12 -5.28 -10.45
N ALA A 409 11.25 -5.66 -11.05
CA ALA A 409 11.33 -6.81 -11.94
C ALA A 409 11.46 -8.15 -11.19
N LEU A 410 12.16 -8.16 -10.06
CA LEU A 410 12.50 -9.38 -9.32
C LEU A 410 11.27 -10.16 -8.83
N PRO A 411 10.23 -9.54 -8.23
CA PRO A 411 9.02 -10.27 -7.86
C PRO A 411 8.33 -10.94 -9.04
N VAL A 412 8.24 -10.23 -10.18
CA VAL A 412 7.64 -10.76 -11.42
C VAL A 412 8.40 -11.99 -11.91
N ALA A 413 9.73 -11.89 -12.01
CA ALA A 413 10.57 -13.00 -12.47
C ALA A 413 10.48 -14.22 -11.54
N MET A 414 10.47 -13.99 -10.22
CA MET A 414 10.31 -15.06 -9.22
C MET A 414 8.96 -15.78 -9.34
N ASP A 415 7.88 -15.01 -9.46
CA ASP A 415 6.52 -15.56 -9.58
C ASP A 415 6.38 -16.42 -10.85
N VAL A 416 6.94 -15.97 -11.98
CA VAL A 416 6.91 -16.71 -13.25
C VAL A 416 7.77 -17.98 -13.17
N VAL A 417 8.95 -17.90 -12.57
CA VAL A 417 9.83 -19.07 -12.37
C VAL A 417 9.15 -20.10 -11.47
N ASP A 418 8.45 -19.66 -10.42
CA ASP A 418 7.67 -20.55 -9.56
C ASP A 418 6.52 -21.24 -10.31
N GLU A 419 5.82 -20.53 -11.20
CA GLU A 419 4.76 -21.08 -12.05
C GLU A 419 5.33 -22.12 -13.03
N ILE A 420 6.45 -21.84 -13.68
CA ILE A 420 7.16 -22.77 -14.57
C ILE A 420 7.56 -24.04 -13.78
N LEU A 421 8.23 -23.90 -12.64
CA LEU A 421 8.64 -25.03 -11.80
C LEU A 421 7.46 -25.90 -11.35
N SER A 422 6.36 -25.27 -10.95
CA SER A 422 5.14 -25.97 -10.56
C SER A 422 4.59 -26.82 -11.71
N ASN A 423 4.54 -26.27 -12.92
CA ASN A 423 4.06 -26.95 -14.11
C ASN A 423 4.96 -28.14 -14.49
N TYR A 424 6.30 -27.97 -14.44
CA TYR A 424 7.23 -29.04 -14.71
C TYR A 424 7.20 -30.14 -13.63
N LYS A 425 7.08 -29.81 -12.36
CA LYS A 425 7.03 -30.77 -11.24
C LYS A 425 5.70 -31.56 -11.19
N SER A 426 4.57 -30.95 -11.57
CA SER A 426 3.24 -31.60 -11.55
C SER A 426 2.95 -32.53 -12.73
N ASN A 427 3.88 -32.77 -13.66
CA ASN A 427 3.64 -33.51 -14.91
C ASN A 427 2.48 -32.93 -15.77
N ALA A 428 2.03 -31.74 -15.55
CA ALA A 428 1.19 -31.03 -16.47
C ALA A 428 1.99 -30.83 -17.76
N VAL A 429 1.78 -31.75 -18.73
CA VAL A 429 2.54 -31.84 -19.96
C VAL A 429 2.40 -30.51 -20.69
N CYS A 430 3.54 -29.89 -20.99
CA CYS A 430 3.62 -28.76 -21.90
C CYS A 430 3.13 -29.23 -23.29
N THR A 431 1.82 -29.20 -23.51
CA THR A 431 1.29 -29.41 -24.86
C THR A 431 1.70 -28.18 -25.69
N LYS A 432 2.33 -28.41 -26.82
CA LYS A 432 2.65 -27.38 -27.81
C LYS A 432 1.40 -26.52 -28.04
N GLY A 433 1.34 -25.32 -27.49
CA GLY A 433 0.20 -24.42 -27.61
C GLY A 433 -0.22 -23.63 -26.37
N HIS A 434 0.17 -24.05 -25.15
CA HIS A 434 -0.20 -23.40 -23.90
C HIS A 434 1.00 -23.13 -22.98
N GLN A 435 2.10 -22.63 -23.58
CA GLN A 435 3.27 -22.24 -22.77
C GLN A 435 3.08 -20.86 -22.20
N PHE A 436 3.06 -20.74 -20.87
CA PHE A 436 3.32 -19.51 -20.15
C PHE A 436 4.77 -19.54 -19.66
N PRO A 437 5.52 -18.44 -19.72
CA PRO A 437 5.15 -17.12 -20.25
C PRO A 437 5.19 -17.07 -21.79
N ARG A 438 4.39 -16.15 -22.36
CA ARG A 438 4.35 -15.92 -23.81
C ARG A 438 5.11 -14.66 -24.16
N GLY A 439 5.75 -14.66 -25.33
CA GLY A 439 6.27 -13.45 -25.95
C GLY A 439 5.16 -12.53 -26.50
N ASN A 440 5.55 -11.30 -26.87
CA ASN A 440 4.65 -10.29 -27.43
C ASN A 440 3.50 -9.84 -26.50
N ARG A 441 3.74 -9.82 -25.18
CA ARG A 441 2.82 -9.22 -24.23
C ARG A 441 2.77 -7.70 -24.46
N LEU A 442 1.57 -7.14 -24.55
CA LEU A 442 1.39 -5.68 -24.63
C LEU A 442 1.85 -5.02 -23.33
N CYS A 443 2.48 -3.87 -23.45
CA CYS A 443 3.00 -3.11 -22.31
C CYS A 443 3.00 -1.61 -22.58
N SER A 444 3.30 -0.83 -21.55
CA SER A 444 3.43 0.63 -21.61
C SER A 444 2.15 1.34 -22.04
N GLY A 445 0.99 0.83 -21.62
CA GLY A 445 -0.31 1.44 -21.86
C GLY A 445 -0.76 2.36 -20.73
N SER A 446 -1.98 2.85 -20.82
CA SER A 446 -2.71 3.49 -19.73
C SER A 446 -3.95 2.66 -19.37
N VAL A 447 -4.29 2.67 -18.09
CA VAL A 447 -5.40 1.91 -17.54
C VAL A 447 -6.44 2.85 -16.96
N LEU A 448 -7.70 2.58 -17.26
CA LEU A 448 -8.88 3.22 -16.69
C LEU A 448 -9.86 2.13 -16.28
N ALA A 449 -10.48 2.25 -15.11
CA ALA A 449 -11.44 1.26 -14.62
C ALA A 449 -12.73 1.92 -14.11
N SER A 450 -13.79 1.13 -13.95
CA SER A 450 -15.05 1.59 -13.35
C SER A 450 -14.91 2.05 -11.92
N GLY A 451 -13.99 1.44 -11.17
CA GLY A 451 -13.61 1.78 -9.82
C GLY A 451 -12.38 0.99 -9.37
N GLU A 452 -11.86 1.29 -8.19
CA GLU A 452 -10.70 0.61 -7.61
C GLU A 452 -10.71 0.70 -6.09
N GLN A 453 -10.13 -0.30 -5.43
CA GLN A 453 -9.97 -0.31 -3.98
C GLN A 453 -8.59 0.26 -3.60
N LEU A 454 -8.57 1.47 -3.07
CA LEU A 454 -7.32 2.06 -2.57
C LEU A 454 -6.98 1.53 -1.15
N PRO A 455 -5.71 1.38 -0.81
CA PRO A 455 -4.52 1.50 -1.67
C PRO A 455 -4.08 0.18 -2.35
N ILE A 456 -4.76 -0.94 -2.10
CA ILE A 456 -4.24 -2.30 -2.40
C ILE A 456 -4.78 -2.85 -3.72
N GLY A 457 -6.03 -2.54 -4.07
CA GLY A 457 -6.72 -3.07 -5.26
C GLY A 457 -6.80 -2.09 -6.42
N ILE A 458 -5.72 -1.36 -6.72
CA ILE A 458 -5.68 -0.37 -7.80
C ILE A 458 -5.74 -1.02 -9.19
N ALA A 459 -6.31 -0.33 -10.17
CA ALA A 459 -6.54 -0.88 -11.50
C ALA A 459 -5.25 -1.35 -12.21
N THR A 460 -4.13 -0.64 -12.05
CA THR A 460 -2.84 -1.04 -12.65
C THR A 460 -2.25 -2.31 -12.04
N ALA A 461 -2.71 -2.75 -10.87
CA ALA A 461 -2.27 -4.02 -10.26
C ALA A 461 -2.66 -5.25 -11.10
N ALA A 462 -3.70 -5.14 -11.93
CA ALA A 462 -4.05 -6.21 -12.88
C ALA A 462 -3.02 -6.40 -14.01
N PHE A 463 -2.07 -5.47 -14.18
CA PHE A 463 -1.09 -5.49 -15.28
C PHE A 463 0.36 -5.48 -14.80
N ASP A 464 0.62 -5.45 -13.50
CA ASP A 464 1.97 -5.31 -12.92
C ASP A 464 2.80 -6.61 -12.92
N GLY A 465 2.20 -7.73 -13.33
CA GLY A 465 2.83 -9.06 -13.41
C GLY A 465 3.13 -9.69 -12.04
N ILE A 466 2.71 -9.09 -10.95
CA ILE A 466 2.94 -9.59 -9.59
C ILE A 466 1.77 -10.49 -9.19
N ARG A 467 2.05 -11.74 -8.85
CA ARG A 467 1.05 -12.76 -8.53
C ARG A 467 0.21 -12.42 -7.29
N SER A 468 0.80 -11.73 -6.31
CA SER A 468 0.14 -11.37 -5.06
C SER A 468 -0.66 -10.07 -5.12
N SER A 469 -0.51 -9.27 -6.18
CA SER A 469 -1.31 -8.08 -6.43
C SER A 469 -2.64 -8.42 -7.10
N LYS A 470 -3.60 -7.50 -7.06
CA LYS A 470 -4.89 -7.65 -7.73
C LYS A 470 -5.54 -6.29 -7.99
N TRP A 471 -6.40 -6.23 -8.98
CA TRP A 471 -7.41 -5.19 -9.06
C TRP A 471 -8.67 -5.65 -8.33
N GLU A 472 -9.21 -4.78 -7.50
CA GLU A 472 -10.47 -5.01 -6.78
C GLU A 472 -11.42 -3.83 -7.02
N GLU A 473 -12.64 -4.14 -7.50
CA GLU A 473 -13.73 -3.19 -7.65
C GLU A 473 -14.75 -3.42 -6.54
N PRO A 474 -14.94 -2.45 -5.62
CA PRO A 474 -15.81 -2.63 -4.46
C PRO A 474 -17.27 -2.98 -4.78
N ASP A 475 -17.81 -2.45 -5.87
CA ASP A 475 -19.21 -2.66 -6.29
C ASP A 475 -19.34 -3.46 -7.59
N GLY A 476 -18.27 -4.15 -7.99
CA GLY A 476 -18.13 -4.77 -9.32
C GLY A 476 -18.87 -6.09 -9.53
N ALA A 477 -19.48 -6.71 -8.51
CA ALA A 477 -20.12 -8.03 -8.63
C ALA A 477 -21.30 -8.05 -9.63
N LYS A 478 -21.98 -6.94 -9.83
CA LYS A 478 -23.10 -6.77 -10.76
C LYS A 478 -22.70 -6.21 -12.13
N GLY A 479 -21.40 -6.02 -12.32
CA GLY A 479 -20.82 -5.51 -13.55
C GLY A 479 -19.78 -4.42 -13.29
N CYS A 480 -18.61 -4.58 -13.90
CA CYS A 480 -17.52 -3.61 -13.85
C CYS A 480 -16.72 -3.69 -15.16
N TRP A 481 -15.83 -2.74 -15.36
CA TRP A 481 -15.03 -2.71 -16.57
C TRP A 481 -13.63 -2.14 -16.30
N ILE A 482 -12.67 -2.58 -17.14
CA ILE A 482 -11.32 -2.05 -17.19
C ILE A 482 -10.88 -1.87 -18.64
N ILE A 483 -10.24 -0.75 -18.93
CA ILE A 483 -9.74 -0.40 -20.25
C ILE A 483 -8.22 -0.32 -20.19
N TYR A 484 -7.56 -1.02 -21.11
CA TYR A 484 -6.15 -0.88 -21.41
C TYR A 484 -6.00 -0.13 -22.73
N LYS A 485 -5.39 1.05 -22.72
CA LYS A 485 -5.19 1.90 -23.90
C LYS A 485 -3.72 1.98 -24.24
N MET A 486 -3.38 1.68 -25.50
CA MET A 486 -2.02 1.84 -26.03
C MET A 486 -1.61 3.31 -26.00
N LEU A 487 -0.33 3.59 -25.74
CA LEU A 487 0.21 4.94 -25.84
C LEU A 487 0.59 5.29 -27.28
N ASP A 488 0.74 6.59 -27.55
CA ASP A 488 1.29 7.15 -28.79
C ASP A 488 0.57 6.72 -30.08
N GLY A 489 -0.73 6.41 -29.99
CA GLY A 489 -1.53 6.03 -31.15
C GLY A 489 -1.17 4.66 -31.75
N GLN A 490 -0.32 3.89 -31.08
CA GLN A 490 -0.01 2.51 -31.46
C GLN A 490 -1.26 1.66 -31.55
N THR A 491 -1.25 0.72 -32.47
CA THR A 491 -2.30 -0.28 -32.61
C THR A 491 -1.72 -1.67 -32.46
N CYS A 492 -2.53 -2.60 -32.00
CA CYS A 492 -2.16 -4.00 -31.85
C CYS A 492 -3.22 -4.90 -32.47
N GLU A 493 -2.78 -5.95 -33.13
CA GLU A 493 -3.61 -7.08 -33.52
C GLU A 493 -3.54 -8.14 -32.43
N LEU A 494 -4.62 -8.27 -31.65
CA LEU A 494 -4.68 -9.16 -30.50
C LEU A 494 -4.86 -10.61 -30.94
N ASP A 495 -3.98 -11.51 -30.47
CA ASP A 495 -4.01 -12.95 -30.74
C ASP A 495 -4.68 -13.73 -29.61
N SER A 496 -4.40 -13.35 -28.36
CA SER A 496 -4.89 -14.03 -27.16
C SER A 496 -4.76 -13.15 -25.91
N TYR A 497 -5.36 -13.60 -24.83
CA TYR A 497 -5.20 -12.97 -23.53
C TYR A 497 -5.21 -14.01 -22.40
N ASP A 498 -4.59 -13.68 -21.28
CA ASP A 498 -4.63 -14.47 -20.05
C ASP A 498 -5.37 -13.71 -18.98
N LEU A 499 -6.17 -14.44 -18.19
CA LEU A 499 -6.72 -13.99 -16.92
C LEU A 499 -6.24 -14.90 -15.80
N MET A 500 -5.80 -14.32 -14.67
CA MET A 500 -5.39 -15.08 -13.50
C MET A 500 -6.27 -14.72 -12.31
N SER A 501 -6.79 -15.74 -11.59
CA SER A 501 -7.54 -15.55 -10.36
C SER A 501 -6.69 -14.91 -9.27
N ALA A 502 -7.30 -14.12 -8.40
CA ALA A 502 -6.62 -13.44 -7.32
C ALA A 502 -6.19 -14.39 -6.17
N ASN A 503 -5.60 -13.82 -5.13
CA ASN A 503 -4.99 -14.52 -4.00
C ASN A 503 -5.98 -15.10 -2.98
N ASP A 504 -7.20 -14.56 -2.91
CA ASP A 504 -8.21 -14.87 -1.88
C ASP A 504 -9.61 -15.07 -2.49
N VAL A 505 -10.63 -15.06 -1.72
CA VAL A 505 -12.09 -15.03 -1.95
C VAL A 505 -12.54 -15.43 -3.37
N PRO A 506 -12.65 -16.72 -3.70
CA PRO A 506 -13.00 -17.22 -5.04
C PRO A 506 -14.38 -16.76 -5.53
N GLU A 507 -15.27 -16.39 -4.63
CA GLU A 507 -16.62 -15.89 -4.94
C GLU A 507 -16.61 -14.59 -5.75
N ARG A 508 -15.52 -13.81 -5.65
CA ARG A 508 -15.32 -12.52 -6.34
C ARG A 508 -14.67 -12.64 -7.72
N ASP A 509 -14.24 -13.86 -8.10
CA ASP A 509 -13.60 -14.09 -9.40
C ASP A 509 -14.58 -13.84 -10.56
N PRO A 510 -14.12 -13.34 -11.73
CA PRO A 510 -14.95 -13.19 -12.91
C PRO A 510 -15.45 -14.55 -13.40
N MET A 511 -16.70 -14.58 -13.84
CA MET A 511 -17.32 -15.77 -14.41
C MET A 511 -17.80 -15.54 -15.85
N ASP A 512 -18.37 -14.37 -16.11
CA ASP A 512 -18.84 -13.95 -17.43
C ASP A 512 -18.22 -12.61 -17.81
N TRP A 513 -17.73 -12.48 -19.04
CA TRP A 513 -17.20 -11.21 -19.53
C TRP A 513 -17.25 -11.09 -21.05
N VAL A 514 -17.10 -9.84 -21.52
CA VAL A 514 -16.91 -9.48 -22.91
C VAL A 514 -15.62 -8.69 -23.05
N LEU A 515 -14.79 -9.08 -24.01
CA LEU A 515 -13.62 -8.32 -24.46
C LEU A 515 -13.98 -7.55 -25.72
N GLU A 516 -13.73 -6.25 -25.69
CA GLU A 516 -14.04 -5.32 -26.78
C GLU A 516 -12.76 -4.58 -27.19
N GLY A 517 -12.67 -4.23 -28.49
CA GLY A 517 -11.60 -3.42 -29.04
C GLY A 517 -12.12 -2.14 -29.66
N SER A 518 -11.29 -1.10 -29.60
CA SER A 518 -11.54 0.21 -30.19
C SER A 518 -10.37 0.64 -31.07
N THR A 519 -10.66 1.27 -32.19
CA THR A 519 -9.66 1.90 -33.09
C THR A 519 -9.58 3.41 -32.93
N ASP A 520 -10.53 4.01 -32.22
CA ASP A 520 -10.71 5.46 -32.03
C ASP A 520 -10.44 5.91 -30.57
N GLY A 521 -9.66 5.11 -29.83
CA GLY A 521 -9.23 5.41 -28.48
C GLY A 521 -10.31 5.27 -27.41
N GLY A 522 -11.39 4.52 -27.71
CA GLY A 522 -12.45 4.20 -26.76
C GLY A 522 -13.76 4.95 -27.02
N SER A 523 -13.93 5.63 -28.16
CA SER A 523 -15.17 6.27 -28.54
C SER A 523 -16.21 5.26 -29.03
N THR A 524 -15.76 4.27 -29.84
CA THR A 524 -16.60 3.15 -30.29
C THR A 524 -15.97 1.81 -29.94
N TRP A 525 -16.79 0.79 -29.70
CA TRP A 525 -16.32 -0.52 -29.25
C TRP A 525 -16.91 -1.65 -30.09
N ASN A 526 -16.07 -2.60 -30.46
CA ASN A 526 -16.45 -3.82 -31.17
C ASN A 526 -16.10 -5.03 -30.33
N THR A 527 -17.02 -5.99 -30.22
CA THR A 527 -16.79 -7.23 -29.49
C THR A 527 -15.73 -8.08 -30.19
N ILE A 528 -14.69 -8.45 -29.47
CA ILE A 528 -13.61 -9.33 -29.91
C ILE A 528 -13.87 -10.76 -29.44
N ASP A 529 -14.22 -10.91 -28.16
CA ASP A 529 -14.45 -12.21 -27.52
C ASP A 529 -15.52 -12.09 -26.42
N ALA A 530 -16.21 -13.19 -26.13
CA ALA A 530 -17.16 -13.28 -25.04
C ALA A 530 -17.06 -14.65 -24.37
N ARG A 531 -17.02 -14.66 -23.05
CA ARG A 531 -16.93 -15.89 -22.25
C ARG A 531 -18.01 -15.90 -21.18
N SER A 532 -18.52 -17.10 -20.91
CA SER A 532 -19.55 -17.34 -19.91
C SER A 532 -19.28 -18.62 -19.13
N SER A 533 -19.70 -18.64 -17.87
CA SER A 533 -19.59 -19.79 -16.97
C SER A 533 -18.16 -20.31 -16.78
N VAL A 534 -17.17 -19.40 -16.84
CA VAL A 534 -15.78 -19.74 -16.59
C VAL A 534 -15.53 -19.81 -15.08
N ILE A 535 -14.89 -20.89 -14.62
CA ILE A 535 -14.55 -21.09 -13.21
C ILE A 535 -13.03 -21.21 -13.08
N PHE A 536 -12.45 -20.49 -12.11
CA PHE A 536 -11.07 -20.66 -11.70
C PHE A 536 -11.00 -21.65 -10.54
N ASP A 537 -10.37 -22.80 -10.78
CA ASP A 537 -10.43 -23.95 -9.87
C ASP A 537 -9.56 -23.79 -8.62
N SER A 538 -8.58 -22.90 -8.66
CA SER A 538 -7.68 -22.59 -7.54
C SER A 538 -7.29 -21.10 -7.53
N ARG A 539 -6.61 -20.69 -6.46
CA ARG A 539 -6.01 -19.33 -6.40
C ARG A 539 -4.77 -19.27 -7.29
N PHE A 540 -4.53 -18.07 -7.84
CA PHE A 540 -3.43 -17.80 -8.79
C PHE A 540 -3.50 -18.70 -10.04
N TYR A 541 -4.69 -19.12 -10.40
CA TYR A 541 -4.89 -19.98 -11.56
C TYR A 541 -5.03 -19.15 -12.83
N ARG A 542 -4.12 -19.36 -13.76
CA ARG A 542 -4.07 -18.67 -15.05
C ARG A 542 -4.81 -19.46 -16.12
N LYS A 543 -5.71 -18.80 -16.83
CA LYS A 543 -6.40 -19.35 -18.02
C LYS A 543 -6.09 -18.49 -19.23
N THR A 544 -5.78 -19.16 -20.34
CA THR A 544 -5.52 -18.54 -21.63
C THR A 544 -6.74 -18.66 -22.53
N PHE A 545 -7.06 -17.58 -23.20
CA PHE A 545 -8.14 -17.47 -24.17
C PHE A 545 -7.59 -16.99 -25.51
N THR A 546 -7.81 -17.79 -26.58
CA THR A 546 -7.50 -17.39 -27.95
C THR A 546 -8.65 -16.59 -28.53
N VAL A 547 -8.30 -15.62 -29.37
CA VAL A 547 -9.26 -14.77 -30.09
C VAL A 547 -9.44 -15.31 -31.50
N ASP A 548 -10.67 -15.68 -31.86
CA ASP A 548 -10.95 -16.30 -33.16
C ASP A 548 -10.79 -15.31 -34.34
N LYS A 549 -11.15 -14.06 -34.11
CA LYS A 549 -10.97 -12.97 -35.08
C LYS A 549 -9.94 -11.99 -34.57
N ARG A 550 -8.82 -11.92 -35.27
CA ARG A 550 -7.83 -10.88 -35.01
C ARG A 550 -8.45 -9.51 -35.27
N TYR A 551 -8.41 -8.66 -34.29
CA TYR A 551 -8.94 -7.31 -34.38
C TYR A 551 -7.84 -6.30 -34.05
N LYS A 552 -7.62 -5.37 -34.99
CA LYS A 552 -6.64 -4.30 -34.79
C LYS A 552 -7.28 -3.19 -33.94
N ALA A 553 -6.70 -2.90 -32.77
CA ALA A 553 -7.21 -1.91 -31.85
C ALA A 553 -6.09 -1.09 -31.19
N ASN A 554 -6.42 0.10 -30.71
CA ASN A 554 -5.56 0.92 -29.87
C ASN A 554 -6.04 1.00 -28.41
N ALA A 555 -7.23 0.44 -28.12
CA ALA A 555 -7.74 0.26 -26.78
C ALA A 555 -8.53 -1.05 -26.66
N PHE A 556 -8.42 -1.69 -25.51
CA PHE A 556 -9.08 -2.95 -25.18
C PHE A 556 -9.86 -2.77 -23.87
N ARG A 557 -11.13 -3.19 -23.87
CA ARG A 557 -12.02 -3.11 -22.70
C ARG A 557 -12.52 -4.48 -22.31
N PHE A 558 -12.27 -4.88 -21.07
CA PHE A 558 -12.98 -5.99 -20.44
C PHE A 558 -14.22 -5.43 -19.72
N ARG A 559 -15.38 -5.94 -20.08
CA ARG A 559 -16.61 -5.76 -19.30
C ARG A 559 -16.90 -7.07 -18.60
N PHE A 560 -16.67 -7.11 -17.29
CA PHE A 560 -17.02 -8.23 -16.44
C PHE A 560 -18.50 -8.10 -16.06
N LEU A 561 -19.28 -9.10 -16.39
CA LEU A 561 -20.74 -9.07 -16.29
C LEU A 561 -21.25 -9.74 -15.02
N ARG A 562 -20.52 -10.76 -14.54
CA ARG A 562 -20.89 -11.56 -13.38
C ARG A 562 -19.65 -12.15 -12.72
N VAL A 563 -19.69 -12.20 -11.38
CA VAL A 563 -18.73 -12.96 -10.56
C VAL A 563 -19.26 -14.37 -10.28
N ARG A 564 -18.38 -15.23 -9.75
CA ARG A 564 -18.69 -16.62 -9.43
C ARG A 564 -19.86 -16.75 -8.46
N GLU A 565 -19.90 -15.94 -7.40
CA GLU A 565 -20.97 -15.92 -6.42
C GLU A 565 -21.18 -14.51 -5.86
N SER A 566 -22.36 -13.96 -6.06
CA SER A 566 -22.69 -12.58 -5.66
C SER A 566 -23.49 -12.48 -4.35
N ASN A 567 -23.75 -13.61 -3.66
CA ASN A 567 -24.61 -13.64 -2.48
C ASN A 567 -24.03 -12.81 -1.33
N GLY A 568 -24.53 -11.58 -1.19
CA GLY A 568 -24.17 -10.67 -0.10
C GLY A 568 -22.81 -9.98 -0.22
N ASN A 569 -22.02 -10.24 -1.29
CA ASN A 569 -20.74 -9.59 -1.52
C ASN A 569 -20.78 -8.77 -2.83
N PRO A 570 -20.70 -7.43 -2.76
CA PRO A 570 -20.78 -6.58 -3.96
C PRO A 570 -19.46 -6.53 -4.76
N ARG A 571 -18.37 -7.14 -4.29
CA ARG A 571 -17.01 -6.97 -4.78
C ARG A 571 -16.68 -7.86 -5.96
N PHE A 572 -15.82 -7.34 -6.83
CA PHE A 572 -15.13 -8.05 -7.90
C PHE A 572 -13.62 -8.05 -7.66
N GLN A 573 -12.90 -9.05 -8.14
CA GLN A 573 -11.43 -9.08 -8.15
C GLN A 573 -10.86 -9.84 -9.33
N ILE A 574 -9.62 -9.47 -9.74
CA ILE A 574 -8.80 -10.22 -10.69
C ILE A 574 -7.31 -10.06 -10.34
N GLY A 575 -6.53 -11.14 -10.40
CA GLY A 575 -5.11 -11.11 -10.08
C GLY A 575 -4.27 -10.54 -11.23
N SER A 576 -4.45 -11.01 -12.47
CA SER A 576 -3.69 -10.51 -13.63
C SER A 576 -4.52 -10.53 -14.90
N ILE A 577 -4.26 -9.58 -15.77
CA ILE A 577 -4.73 -9.48 -17.15
C ILE A 577 -3.51 -9.30 -18.05
N ASP A 578 -3.26 -10.24 -18.94
CA ASP A 578 -2.17 -10.16 -19.90
C ASP A 578 -2.73 -10.23 -21.33
N LEU A 579 -2.37 -9.27 -22.17
CA LEU A 579 -2.80 -9.16 -23.56
C LEU A 579 -1.61 -9.49 -24.47
N TYR A 580 -1.82 -10.33 -25.48
CA TYR A 580 -0.78 -10.78 -26.40
C TYR A 580 -1.16 -10.50 -27.85
N GLY A 581 -0.24 -9.91 -28.60
CA GLY A 581 -0.46 -9.57 -29.98
C GLY A 581 0.72 -8.87 -30.64
N LYS A 582 0.57 -8.54 -31.92
CA LYS A 582 1.59 -7.84 -32.68
C LYS A 582 1.28 -6.34 -32.75
N SER A 583 2.20 -5.53 -32.23
CA SER A 583 2.17 -4.07 -32.45
C SER A 583 2.45 -3.78 -33.91
N THR A 584 1.63 -2.90 -34.51
CA THR A 584 1.72 -2.51 -35.93
C THR A 584 1.81 -1.00 -36.03
#